data_ce2d8723707ba1949512b03a318028e6
#
_entry.id   ce2d8723707ba1949512b03a318028e6
#
_cell.length_a   1.000
_cell.length_b   1.000
_cell.length_c   1.000
_cell.angle_alpha   90.00
_cell.angle_beta   90.00
_cell.angle_gamma   90.00
#
_symmetry.space_group_name_H-M   'P 1'
#
loop_
_entity.id
_entity.type
_entity.pdbx_description
1 polymer ?
#
loop_
_entity_poly.entity_id
_entity_poly.type
_entity_poly.pdbx_seq_one_letter_code
_entity_poly.pdbx_strand_id
1 'polypeptide(L)'
;LVAGVGRTVLAMARDRELPGALAAVHPRFAVPHRAELAVGAVVLLLVLTAAPVTAIGLSGFAVLLYYAVANAAALTLHRDRPWRRALSGFGLLGCVVLATLLPPVSVLAGVVVLVAGTAVRALVRAARVRRGRTSAGDDRTDPAGR
;
A
#
# COMPACT_ATOMS: atom_id res chain seq x y z
N LEU A 1 7.62 -15.65 -1.67
CA LEU A 1 6.99 -14.49 -1.00
C LEU A 1 7.68 -13.19 -1.42
N VAL A 2 9.00 -13.05 -1.28
CA VAL A 2 9.74 -11.81 -1.61
C VAL A 2 9.52 -11.39 -3.07
N ALA A 3 9.64 -12.33 -4.02
CA ALA A 3 9.38 -12.06 -5.44
C ALA A 3 7.93 -11.62 -5.72
N GLY A 4 6.96 -12.12 -4.96
CA GLY A 4 5.56 -11.69 -5.04
C GLY A 4 5.37 -10.25 -4.60
N VAL A 5 5.97 -9.88 -3.46
CA VAL A 5 5.92 -8.52 -2.93
C VAL A 5 6.63 -7.54 -3.89
N GLY A 6 7.79 -7.89 -4.42
CA GLY A 6 8.51 -7.07 -5.39
C GLY A 6 7.68 -6.79 -6.66
N ARG A 7 6.96 -7.79 -7.16
CA ARG A 7 6.04 -7.62 -8.32
C ARG A 7 4.85 -6.72 -7.98
N THR A 8 4.28 -6.83 -6.80
CA THR A 8 3.19 -5.96 -6.34
C THR A 8 3.66 -4.51 -6.23
N VAL A 9 4.82 -4.27 -5.63
CA VAL A 9 5.43 -2.94 -5.54
C VAL A 9 5.72 -2.37 -6.92
N LEU A 10 6.21 -3.20 -7.87
CA LEU A 10 6.41 -2.80 -9.27
C LEU A 10 5.08 -2.39 -9.93
N ALA A 11 4.01 -3.18 -9.76
CA ALA A 11 2.70 -2.87 -10.30
C ALA A 11 2.18 -1.53 -9.76
N MET A 12 2.23 -1.33 -8.43
CA MET A 12 1.85 -0.06 -7.79
C MET A 12 2.70 1.12 -8.27
N ALA A 13 3.99 0.91 -8.54
CA ALA A 13 4.86 1.96 -9.09
C ALA A 13 4.51 2.30 -10.55
N ARG A 14 4.12 1.30 -11.36
CA ARG A 14 3.63 1.51 -12.75
C ARG A 14 2.28 2.21 -12.77
N ASP A 15 1.40 1.87 -11.86
CA ASP A 15 0.09 2.54 -11.68
C ASP A 15 0.22 3.94 -11.05
N ARG A 16 1.47 4.39 -10.85
CA ARG A 16 1.81 5.71 -10.31
C ARG A 16 1.36 5.93 -8.86
N GLU A 17 1.10 4.87 -8.12
CA GLU A 17 0.76 4.92 -6.69
C GLU A 17 2.02 5.09 -5.82
N LEU A 18 3.19 4.66 -6.31
CA LEU A 18 4.51 4.80 -5.68
C LEU A 18 5.45 5.66 -6.53
N PRO A 19 6.58 6.13 -5.97
CA PRO A 19 7.61 6.85 -6.72
C PRO A 19 8.05 6.05 -7.95
N GLY A 20 8.09 6.69 -9.12
CA GLY A 20 8.44 6.05 -10.40
C GLY A 20 9.84 5.42 -10.43
N ALA A 21 10.72 5.81 -9.50
CA ALA A 21 12.03 5.20 -9.33
C ALA A 21 11.98 3.69 -9.02
N LEU A 22 10.88 3.22 -8.39
CA LEU A 22 10.65 1.82 -8.07
C LEU A 22 10.12 1.01 -9.26
N ALA A 23 9.68 1.67 -10.33
CA ALA A 23 9.23 1.02 -11.57
C ALA A 23 10.40 0.52 -12.45
N ALA A 24 11.65 0.79 -12.08
CA ALA A 24 12.82 0.39 -12.86
C ALA A 24 13.04 -1.13 -12.79
N VAL A 25 13.01 -1.76 -13.97
CA VAL A 25 13.30 -3.19 -14.16
C VAL A 25 14.72 -3.33 -14.69
N HIS A 26 15.47 -4.31 -14.17
CA HIS A 26 16.83 -4.55 -14.63
C HIS A 26 16.84 -5.09 -16.08
N PRO A 27 17.60 -4.46 -17.01
CA PRO A 27 17.50 -4.79 -18.44
C PRO A 27 17.90 -6.24 -18.76
N ARG A 28 18.83 -6.83 -18.00
CA ARG A 28 19.34 -8.19 -18.25
C ARG A 28 18.55 -9.29 -17.55
N PHE A 29 18.03 -9.03 -16.34
CA PHE A 29 17.37 -10.05 -15.51
C PHE A 29 15.85 -9.89 -15.43
N ALA A 30 15.31 -8.85 -16.02
CA ALA A 30 13.87 -8.53 -16.03
C ALA A 30 13.21 -8.54 -14.62
N VAL A 31 13.98 -8.23 -13.56
CA VAL A 31 13.52 -8.17 -12.17
C VAL A 31 13.45 -6.72 -11.68
N PRO A 32 12.47 -6.39 -10.81
CA PRO A 32 12.33 -5.06 -10.25
C PRO A 32 13.32 -4.82 -9.08
N HIS A 33 14.64 -4.80 -9.41
CA HIS A 33 15.72 -4.75 -8.43
C HIS A 33 15.60 -3.62 -7.41
N ARG A 34 15.10 -2.45 -7.82
CA ARG A 34 14.91 -1.31 -6.91
C ARG A 34 13.76 -1.53 -5.93
N ALA A 35 12.68 -2.17 -6.38
CA ALA A 35 11.57 -2.54 -5.53
C ALA A 35 11.99 -3.62 -4.53
N GLU A 36 12.76 -4.63 -4.97
CA GLU A 36 13.27 -5.69 -4.11
C GLU A 36 14.27 -5.16 -3.07
N LEU A 37 15.19 -4.27 -3.47
CA LEU A 37 16.10 -3.60 -2.54
C LEU A 37 15.36 -2.74 -1.51
N ALA A 38 14.34 -2.00 -1.93
CA ALA A 38 13.53 -1.20 -1.02
C ALA A 38 12.79 -2.08 0.00
N VAL A 39 12.18 -3.17 -0.44
CA VAL A 39 11.51 -4.14 0.44
C VAL A 39 12.53 -4.79 1.38
N GLY A 40 13.69 -5.23 0.86
CA GLY A 40 14.77 -5.80 1.66
C GLY A 40 15.28 -4.85 2.74
N ALA A 41 15.47 -3.59 2.40
CA ALA A 41 15.88 -2.55 3.34
C ALA A 41 14.85 -2.32 4.46
N VAL A 42 13.55 -2.28 4.12
CA VAL A 42 12.47 -2.16 5.12
C VAL A 42 12.44 -3.39 6.03
N VAL A 43 12.55 -4.60 5.47
CA VAL A 43 12.59 -5.84 6.26
C VAL A 43 13.82 -5.86 7.19
N LEU A 44 14.99 -5.50 6.68
CA LEU A 44 16.22 -5.43 7.48
C LEU A 44 16.08 -4.43 8.62
N LEU A 45 15.56 -3.24 8.35
CA LEU A 45 15.28 -2.22 9.36
C LEU A 45 14.34 -2.75 10.45
N LEU A 46 13.25 -3.40 10.05
CA LEU A 46 12.31 -4.02 10.99
C LEU A 46 12.96 -5.09 11.85
N VAL A 47 13.79 -5.96 11.26
CA VAL A 47 14.50 -7.03 12.01
C VAL A 47 15.49 -6.45 13.01
N LEU A 48 16.16 -5.36 12.65
CA LEU A 48 17.18 -4.74 13.53
C LEU A 48 16.56 -3.88 14.65
N THR A 49 15.34 -3.35 14.43
CA THR A 49 14.72 -2.37 15.36
C THR A 49 13.53 -2.91 16.14
N ALA A 50 12.82 -3.92 15.61
CA ALA A 50 11.61 -4.45 16.21
C ALA A 50 11.88 -5.76 16.96
N ALA A 51 11.30 -5.89 18.17
CA ALA A 51 11.26 -7.18 18.86
C ALA A 51 10.48 -8.21 18.00
N PRO A 52 10.86 -9.49 17.99
CA PRO A 52 10.18 -10.53 17.19
C PRO A 52 8.68 -10.59 17.41
N VAL A 53 8.22 -10.40 18.63
CA VAL A 53 6.78 -10.37 18.99
C VAL A 53 6.07 -9.21 18.30
N THR A 54 6.70 -8.04 18.21
CA THR A 54 6.14 -6.88 17.53
C THR A 54 6.06 -7.11 16.00
N ALA A 55 7.07 -7.74 15.42
CA ALA A 55 7.08 -8.08 14.00
C ALA A 55 5.97 -9.08 13.64
N ILE A 56 5.76 -10.11 14.47
CA ILE A 56 4.67 -11.08 14.30
C ILE A 56 3.31 -10.38 14.45
N GLY A 57 3.15 -9.56 15.48
CA GLY A 57 1.92 -8.78 15.70
C GLY A 57 1.60 -7.81 14.56
N LEU A 58 2.61 -7.12 14.01
CA LEU A 58 2.47 -6.24 12.86
C LEU A 58 2.03 -7.00 11.61
N SER A 59 2.60 -8.18 11.37
CA SER A 59 2.20 -9.08 10.29
C SER A 59 0.74 -9.52 10.46
N GLY A 60 0.36 -9.94 11.67
CA GLY A 60 -1.03 -10.28 12.00
C GLY A 60 -2.00 -9.13 11.77
N PHE A 61 -1.64 -7.92 12.20
CA PHE A 61 -2.44 -6.73 11.96
C PHE A 61 -2.63 -6.44 10.47
N ALA A 62 -1.57 -6.55 9.66
CA ALA A 62 -1.65 -6.35 8.21
C ALA A 62 -2.59 -7.34 7.52
N VAL A 63 -2.55 -8.61 7.94
CA VAL A 63 -3.45 -9.67 7.43
C VAL A 63 -4.90 -9.40 7.84
N LEU A 64 -5.15 -9.04 9.10
CA LEU A 64 -6.49 -8.71 9.59
C LEU A 64 -7.07 -7.50 8.85
N LEU A 65 -6.26 -6.48 8.62
CA LEU A 65 -6.66 -5.32 7.84
C LEU A 65 -7.03 -5.69 6.41
N TYR A 66 -6.21 -6.51 5.75
CA TYR A 66 -6.51 -7.02 4.41
C TYR A 66 -7.87 -7.73 4.36
N TYR A 67 -8.12 -8.64 5.29
CA TYR A 67 -9.40 -9.34 5.37
C TYR A 67 -10.56 -8.42 5.75
N ALA A 68 -10.34 -7.43 6.62
CA ALA A 68 -11.37 -6.45 6.96
C ALA A 68 -11.78 -5.64 5.72
N VAL A 69 -10.82 -5.17 4.92
CA VAL A 69 -11.10 -4.45 3.67
C VAL A 69 -11.81 -5.35 2.66
N ALA A 70 -11.37 -6.61 2.50
CA ALA A 70 -12.00 -7.57 1.60
C ALA A 70 -13.46 -7.86 2.00
N ASN A 71 -13.73 -8.08 3.29
CA ASN A 71 -15.09 -8.28 3.81
C ASN A 71 -15.95 -7.03 3.68
N ALA A 72 -15.40 -5.84 3.94
CA ALA A 72 -16.10 -4.58 3.74
C ALA A 72 -16.47 -4.36 2.26
N ALA A 73 -15.56 -4.65 1.33
CA ALA A 73 -15.85 -4.61 -0.10
C ALA A 73 -16.92 -5.63 -0.52
N ALA A 74 -16.89 -6.84 0.06
CA ALA A 74 -17.90 -7.86 -0.20
C ALA A 74 -19.30 -7.46 0.31
N LEU A 75 -19.38 -6.70 1.43
CA LEU A 75 -20.64 -6.14 1.93
C LEU A 75 -21.30 -5.17 0.94
N THR A 76 -20.50 -4.39 0.21
CA THR A 76 -21.01 -3.44 -0.79
C THR A 76 -21.40 -4.14 -2.10
N LEU A 77 -20.67 -5.18 -2.48
CA LEU A 77 -20.88 -5.89 -3.74
C LEU A 77 -22.10 -6.84 -3.72
N HIS A 78 -22.36 -7.51 -2.58
CA HIS A 78 -23.42 -8.52 -2.46
C HIS A 78 -24.72 -7.96 -1.89
N ARG A 79 -25.18 -6.84 -2.40
CA ARG A 79 -26.37 -6.14 -1.90
C ARG A 79 -27.67 -6.97 -2.06
N ASP A 80 -27.71 -7.84 -3.07
CA ASP A 80 -28.90 -8.62 -3.43
C ASP A 80 -28.98 -10.01 -2.77
N ARG A 81 -27.96 -10.42 -2.00
CA ARG A 81 -27.91 -11.74 -1.36
C ARG A 81 -27.66 -11.61 0.14
N PRO A 82 -28.71 -11.64 0.99
CA PRO A 82 -28.60 -11.38 2.43
C PRO A 82 -27.68 -12.36 3.16
N TRP A 83 -27.68 -13.63 2.78
CA TRP A 83 -26.81 -14.67 3.33
C TRP A 83 -25.30 -14.36 3.14
N ARG A 84 -24.90 -13.95 1.94
CA ARG A 84 -23.49 -13.60 1.66
C ARG A 84 -23.08 -12.33 2.42
N ARG A 85 -24.00 -11.39 2.55
CA ARG A 85 -23.80 -10.17 3.33
C ARG A 85 -23.62 -10.48 4.81
N ALA A 86 -24.42 -11.41 5.37
CA ALA A 86 -24.27 -11.85 6.75
C ALA A 86 -22.91 -12.50 7.00
N LEU A 87 -22.45 -13.35 6.08
CA LEU A 87 -21.13 -14.00 6.16
C LEU A 87 -19.97 -13.00 6.13
N SER A 88 -20.04 -12.00 5.23
CA SER A 88 -19.03 -10.94 5.17
C SER A 88 -19.06 -10.03 6.41
N GLY A 89 -20.25 -9.77 6.96
CA GLY A 89 -20.39 -9.04 8.22
C GLY A 89 -19.78 -9.78 9.40
N PHE A 90 -20.00 -11.10 9.47
CA PHE A 90 -19.37 -11.94 10.49
C PHE A 90 -17.84 -12.00 10.35
N GLY A 91 -17.33 -12.08 9.12
CA GLY A 91 -15.90 -12.02 8.85
C GLY A 91 -15.28 -10.67 9.26
N LEU A 92 -15.96 -9.57 8.97
CA LEU A 92 -15.52 -8.24 9.39
C LEU A 92 -15.49 -8.10 10.92
N LEU A 93 -16.55 -8.55 11.59
CA LEU A 93 -16.62 -8.56 13.06
C LEU A 93 -15.50 -9.39 13.66
N GLY A 94 -15.22 -10.58 13.11
CA GLY A 94 -14.12 -11.43 13.53
C GLY A 94 -12.75 -10.72 13.40
N CYS A 95 -12.51 -10.02 12.30
CA CYS A 95 -11.28 -9.23 12.12
C CYS A 95 -11.13 -8.14 13.17
N VAL A 96 -12.21 -7.43 13.50
CA VAL A 96 -12.19 -6.37 14.52
C VAL A 96 -11.92 -6.98 15.90
N VAL A 97 -12.61 -8.05 16.28
CA VAL A 97 -12.40 -8.74 17.56
C VAL A 97 -10.97 -9.25 17.69
N LEU A 98 -10.45 -9.91 16.65
CA LEU A 98 -9.06 -10.40 16.65
C LEU A 98 -8.04 -9.24 16.74
N ALA A 99 -8.32 -8.12 16.10
CA ALA A 99 -7.45 -6.94 16.18
C ALA A 99 -7.36 -6.38 17.61
N THR A 100 -8.43 -6.45 18.41
CA THR A 100 -8.41 -6.02 19.82
C THR A 100 -7.59 -6.95 20.73
N LEU A 101 -7.38 -8.20 20.30
CA LEU A 101 -6.57 -9.19 21.03
C LEU A 101 -5.08 -9.08 20.71
N LEU A 102 -4.68 -8.31 19.69
CA LEU A 102 -3.26 -8.10 19.39
C LEU A 102 -2.60 -7.19 20.44
N PRO A 103 -1.27 -7.35 20.66
CA PRO A 103 -0.53 -6.42 21.49
C PRO A 103 -0.71 -4.97 21.02
N PRO A 104 -1.04 -4.03 21.91
CA PRO A 104 -1.35 -2.64 21.53
C PRO A 104 -0.18 -1.96 20.80
N VAL A 105 1.05 -2.33 21.11
CA VAL A 105 2.26 -1.84 20.41
C VAL A 105 2.24 -2.22 18.93
N SER A 106 1.82 -3.45 18.60
CA SER A 106 1.75 -3.93 17.22
C SER A 106 0.63 -3.24 16.43
N VAL A 107 -0.52 -3.00 17.07
CA VAL A 107 -1.64 -2.25 16.48
C VAL A 107 -1.22 -0.81 16.20
N LEU A 108 -0.60 -0.15 17.17
CA LEU A 108 -0.10 1.21 17.03
C LEU A 108 0.95 1.31 15.90
N ALA A 109 1.91 0.39 15.86
CA ALA A 109 2.90 0.32 14.78
C ALA A 109 2.24 0.13 13.41
N GLY A 110 1.24 -0.75 13.31
CA GLY A 110 0.46 -0.97 12.08
C GLY A 110 -0.29 0.27 11.62
N VAL A 111 -0.94 0.98 12.53
CA VAL A 111 -1.63 2.24 12.25
C VAL A 111 -0.64 3.32 11.78
N VAL A 112 0.51 3.44 12.44
CA VAL A 112 1.56 4.39 12.02
C VAL A 112 2.05 4.09 10.61
N VAL A 113 2.31 2.82 10.29
CA VAL A 113 2.71 2.41 8.92
C VAL A 113 1.64 2.74 7.88
N LEU A 114 0.36 2.51 8.20
CA LEU A 114 -0.76 2.88 7.32
C LEU A 114 -0.86 4.38 7.08
N VAL A 115 -0.80 5.17 8.15
CA VAL A 115 -0.85 6.64 8.06
C VAL A 115 0.35 7.16 7.26
N ALA A 116 1.55 6.66 7.53
CA ALA A 116 2.76 7.02 6.78
C ALA A 116 2.62 6.65 5.28
N GLY A 117 2.16 5.44 4.98
CA GLY A 117 1.95 4.99 3.60
C GLY A 117 0.92 5.83 2.83
N THR A 118 -0.22 6.13 3.47
CA THR A 118 -1.26 6.98 2.88
C THR A 118 -0.80 8.44 2.72
N ALA A 119 -0.03 8.96 3.67
CA ALA A 119 0.57 10.29 3.58
C ALA A 119 1.58 10.39 2.43
N VAL A 120 2.47 9.42 2.29
CA VAL A 120 3.43 9.35 1.17
C VAL A 120 2.69 9.30 -0.17
N ARG A 121 1.65 8.47 -0.27
CA ARG A 121 0.80 8.40 -1.46
C ARG A 121 0.15 9.74 -1.79
N ALA A 122 -0.42 10.41 -0.79
CA ALA A 122 -1.06 11.72 -0.94
C ALA A 122 -0.05 12.79 -1.40
N LEU A 123 1.14 12.81 -0.81
CA LEU A 123 2.23 13.72 -1.19
C LEU A 123 2.71 13.49 -2.63
N VAL A 124 2.90 12.23 -3.04
CA VAL A 124 3.30 11.88 -4.41
C VAL A 124 2.24 12.31 -5.42
N ARG A 125 0.96 12.10 -5.11
CA ARG A 125 -0.15 12.57 -5.96
C ARG A 125 -0.21 14.10 -6.05
N ALA A 126 -0.09 14.81 -4.93
CA ALA A 126 -0.11 16.26 -4.88
C ALA A 126 1.07 16.90 -5.66
N ALA A 127 2.27 16.35 -5.53
CA ALA A 127 3.45 16.78 -6.26
C ALA A 127 3.30 16.64 -7.79
N ARG A 128 2.61 15.58 -8.22
CA ARG A 128 2.36 15.34 -9.66
C ARG A 128 1.34 16.31 -10.25
N VAL A 129 0.26 16.59 -9.52
CA VAL A 129 -0.76 17.55 -9.95
C VAL A 129 -0.15 18.93 -10.12
N ARG A 130 0.78 19.33 -9.23
CA ARG A 130 1.52 20.60 -9.35
C ARG A 130 2.40 20.65 -10.60
N ARG A 131 3.14 19.56 -10.92
CA ARG A 131 3.99 19.49 -12.12
C ARG A 131 3.19 19.52 -13.42
N GLY A 132 2.02 18.89 -13.48
CA GLY A 132 1.14 18.90 -14.65
C GLY A 132 0.57 20.31 -14.94
N ARG A 133 0.34 21.12 -13.90
CA ARG A 133 -0.15 22.50 -14.07
C ARG A 133 0.93 23.47 -14.60
N THR A 134 2.18 23.29 -14.22
CA THR A 134 3.28 24.15 -14.73
C THR A 134 3.57 23.86 -16.21
N SER A 135 3.49 22.62 -16.67
CA SER A 135 3.68 22.27 -18.08
C SER A 135 2.55 22.76 -18.99
N ALA A 136 1.32 22.79 -18.53
CA ALA A 136 0.17 23.28 -19.29
C ALA A 136 0.09 24.82 -19.36
N GLY A 137 0.81 25.52 -18.51
CA GLY A 137 0.91 27.00 -18.52
C GLY A 137 1.95 27.52 -19.51
N ASP A 138 3.00 26.75 -19.78
CA ASP A 138 4.10 27.16 -20.66
C ASP A 138 3.74 27.03 -22.15
N ASP A 139 2.88 26.08 -22.49
CA ASP A 139 2.43 25.85 -23.87
C ASP A 139 1.43 26.94 -24.39
N ARG A 140 0.92 27.79 -23.49
CA ARG A 140 0.00 28.88 -23.84
C ARG A 140 0.68 30.23 -24.12
N THR A 141 1.98 30.34 -23.94
CA THR A 141 2.72 31.62 -24.07
C THR A 141 3.55 31.73 -25.35
N ASP A 142 3.47 30.76 -26.28
CA ASP A 142 4.11 30.87 -27.58
C ASP A 142 3.07 31.07 -28.73
N PRO A 143 2.58 32.32 -28.95
CA PRO A 143 1.75 32.66 -30.12
C PRO A 143 2.55 33.12 -31.33
N ALA A 144 3.89 32.94 -31.37
CA ALA A 144 4.76 33.51 -32.43
C ALA A 144 5.56 32.44 -33.16
N GLY A 145 4.85 31.53 -33.86
CA GLY A 145 5.42 30.62 -34.83
C GLY A 145 4.75 30.74 -36.19
N ARG A 146 4.85 31.92 -36.82
CA ARG A 146 4.62 32.08 -38.27
C ARG A 146 5.77 32.79 -38.89
#